data_d035c715f80aa6f23303b05bfb7218f6
#
_entry.id   d035c715f80aa6f23303b05bfb7218f6
#
_cell.length_a   1.000
_cell.length_b   1.000
_cell.length_c   1.000
_cell.angle_alpha   90.00
_cell.angle_beta   90.00
_cell.angle_gamma   90.00
#
_symmetry.space_group_name_H-M   'P 1'
#
loop_
_entity.id
_entity.type
_entity.pdbx_description
1 polymer ?
#
loop_
_entity_poly.entity_id
_entity_poly.type
_entity_poly.pdbx_seq_one_letter_code
_entity_poly.pdbx_strand_id
1 'polypeptide(L)'
;MFRKTRFTRPGIRQLAAGLALAASASAQLPLQKGDTICILGNGLADRMQHDGWVETILQSKLAGQDLTLRNLAISGDTVTSRPRTKGVPSPEDYFAQCKADVIFAFFGYNESFGGPPQLPKFKADLAAMVTKYQAAKYNGESAPRLVLFSPIAHENLKDPLLPDGTANNANLALYTAAIQEVAKEKGVAFVDLFNPSRELYGKAPAPLTLNGVHLLPDGNRKIGEVIASALAGQPASSSPSLEPLRQAVLDKDWHWHNRFRATDENDIWGSRAGLRFVNNQSNAEVLLHELAMLDVMTANRDRRIHALAQGKDLKVDDSNVPKPVEVVSNVGGGSKSSSAAKEGTVDYLSAAESLKKINVPEGFAVNLFADESRFPALANPVQLQTDTKGRLWAACWGTYPKWEPLKELNDTLLILPDDNRDGIADKAIEFAKVHNPLGFAFWGGGVIVVSQPDILFLKDTDGDDKADLRIVLLQATGSGDTHHAANNFTIGPDGGLYWQSGIFLQHNYEHPW
;
A
#
# COMPACT_ATOMS: atom_id res chain seq x y z
N MET A 1 16.24 70.67 28.42
CA MET A 1 15.84 69.93 29.63
C MET A 1 14.69 69.02 29.26
N PHE A 2 14.98 67.80 28.74
CA PHE A 2 13.97 66.80 28.40
C PHE A 2 14.31 65.50 29.12
N ARG A 3 13.42 65.10 30.03
CA ARG A 3 13.49 63.84 30.79
C ARG A 3 13.17 62.65 29.87
N LYS A 4 14.08 61.67 29.81
CA LYS A 4 13.84 60.35 29.21
C LYS A 4 13.07 59.46 30.20
N THR A 5 11.83 59.12 29.88
CA THR A 5 11.05 58.05 30.55
C THR A 5 11.37 56.72 29.90
N ARG A 6 11.91 55.76 30.67
CA ARG A 6 12.09 54.36 30.27
C ARG A 6 10.76 53.62 30.44
N PHE A 7 10.23 53.09 29.34
CA PHE A 7 9.15 52.09 29.38
C PHE A 7 9.79 50.71 29.57
N THR A 8 9.51 50.06 30.68
CA THR A 8 9.77 48.64 30.91
C THR A 8 8.65 47.81 30.27
N ARG A 9 9.01 46.90 29.35
CA ARG A 9 8.08 45.91 28.78
C ARG A 9 7.82 44.80 29.80
N PRO A 10 6.58 44.38 30.06
CA PRO A 10 6.32 43.19 30.85
C PRO A 10 6.61 41.96 30.00
N GLY A 11 7.37 41.00 30.54
CA GLY A 11 7.68 39.74 29.94
C GLY A 11 6.42 38.88 29.82
N ILE A 12 6.10 38.47 28.59
CA ILE A 12 5.09 37.47 28.31
C ILE A 12 5.69 36.11 28.71
N ARG A 13 5.25 35.55 29.83
CA ARG A 13 5.44 34.14 30.15
C ARG A 13 4.52 33.33 29.23
N GLN A 14 5.09 32.60 28.26
CA GLN A 14 4.40 31.57 27.53
C GLN A 14 4.03 30.45 28.52
N LEU A 15 2.75 30.36 28.88
CA LEU A 15 2.19 29.16 29.47
C LEU A 15 2.11 28.12 28.36
N ALA A 16 2.97 27.14 28.39
CA ALA A 16 2.79 25.89 27.66
C ALA A 16 1.61 25.16 28.32
N ALA A 17 0.41 25.32 27.76
CA ALA A 17 -0.74 24.50 28.12
C ALA A 17 -0.54 23.10 27.47
N GLY A 18 0.03 22.18 28.22
CA GLY A 18 0.00 20.76 27.89
C GLY A 18 -1.46 20.29 27.92
N LEU A 19 -2.05 20.01 26.75
CA LEU A 19 -3.30 19.29 26.67
C LEU A 19 -3.05 17.87 27.17
N ALA A 20 -3.48 17.60 28.41
CA ALA A 20 -3.66 16.23 28.88
C ALA A 20 -4.92 15.69 28.17
N LEU A 21 -4.74 14.87 27.13
CA LEU A 21 -5.80 14.01 26.63
C LEU A 21 -6.20 13.10 27.80
N ALA A 22 -7.42 13.26 28.30
CA ALA A 22 -8.03 12.30 29.21
C ALA A 22 -8.29 11.01 28.42
N ALA A 23 -7.31 10.13 28.35
CA ALA A 23 -7.50 8.77 27.90
C ALA A 23 -8.44 8.10 28.90
N SER A 24 -9.67 7.77 28.45
CA SER A 24 -10.54 6.86 29.16
C SER A 24 -9.73 5.61 29.42
N ALA A 25 -9.52 5.23 30.69
CA ALA A 25 -8.74 4.07 31.08
C ALA A 25 -9.43 2.79 30.59
N SER A 26 -9.24 2.43 29.34
CA SER A 26 -9.37 1.05 28.89
C SER A 26 -8.08 0.34 29.23
N ALA A 27 -8.16 -0.96 29.54
CA ALA A 27 -7.02 -1.75 29.96
C ALA A 27 -5.83 -1.50 29.02
N GLN A 28 -4.78 -0.88 29.56
CA GLN A 28 -3.54 -0.65 28.83
C GLN A 28 -3.00 -2.00 28.37
N LEU A 29 -2.89 -2.20 27.06
CA LEU A 29 -2.35 -3.44 26.54
C LEU A 29 -0.82 -3.37 26.68
N PRO A 30 -0.21 -4.12 27.60
CA PRO A 30 1.23 -4.18 27.68
C PRO A 30 1.73 -5.01 26.49
N LEU A 31 2.31 -4.36 25.48
CA LEU A 31 3.09 -5.03 24.45
C LEU A 31 4.33 -5.62 25.12
N GLN A 32 4.62 -6.89 24.82
CA GLN A 32 5.72 -7.63 25.40
C GLN A 32 6.88 -7.73 24.44
N LYS A 33 8.05 -7.99 24.98
CA LYS A 33 9.25 -8.18 24.17
C LYS A 33 9.09 -9.39 23.23
N GLY A 34 9.36 -9.17 21.95
CA GLY A 34 9.28 -10.19 20.93
C GLY A 34 7.88 -10.43 20.37
N ASP A 35 6.88 -9.64 20.78
CA ASP A 35 5.52 -9.80 20.25
C ASP A 35 5.47 -9.69 18.73
N THR A 36 4.77 -10.64 18.13
CA THR A 36 4.31 -10.55 16.75
C THR A 36 2.89 -10.00 16.71
N ILE A 37 2.73 -8.84 16.10
CA ILE A 37 1.47 -8.09 15.96
C ILE A 37 0.94 -8.28 14.56
N CYS A 38 -0.21 -8.92 14.41
CA CYS A 38 -0.92 -8.99 13.14
C CYS A 38 -2.01 -7.91 13.08
N ILE A 39 -2.01 -7.11 12.02
CA ILE A 39 -3.00 -6.04 11.79
C ILE A 39 -4.05 -6.58 10.82
N LEU A 40 -5.32 -6.54 11.21
CA LEU A 40 -6.47 -6.96 10.41
C LEU A 40 -7.45 -5.81 10.29
N GLY A 41 -8.05 -5.62 9.12
CA GLY A 41 -9.03 -4.55 8.97
C GLY A 41 -9.24 -4.12 7.53
N ASN A 42 -9.75 -2.91 7.40
CA ASN A 42 -10.14 -2.27 6.15
C ASN A 42 -9.13 -1.20 5.69
N GLY A 43 -9.58 -0.25 4.86
CA GLY A 43 -8.72 0.73 4.19
C GLY A 43 -7.86 1.57 5.12
N LEU A 44 -8.31 1.92 6.34
CA LEU A 44 -7.47 2.64 7.29
C LEU A 44 -6.23 1.83 7.65
N ALA A 45 -6.40 0.56 8.00
CA ALA A 45 -5.31 -0.33 8.38
C ALA A 45 -4.42 -0.70 7.19
N ASP A 46 -5.02 -0.98 6.03
CA ASP A 46 -4.29 -1.28 4.79
C ASP A 46 -3.37 -0.12 4.39
N ARG A 47 -3.83 1.13 4.46
CA ARG A 47 -3.06 2.32 4.10
C ARG A 47 -1.84 2.59 4.98
N MET A 48 -1.87 2.16 6.25
CA MET A 48 -0.79 2.44 7.21
C MET A 48 0.59 1.96 6.75
N GLN A 49 0.64 0.85 6.00
CA GLN A 49 1.89 0.28 5.49
C GLN A 49 2.55 1.13 4.39
N HIS A 50 1.79 1.97 3.68
CA HIS A 50 2.34 2.82 2.63
C HIS A 50 3.04 4.08 3.17
N ASP A 51 2.75 4.45 4.42
CA ASP A 51 3.36 5.61 5.09
C ASP A 51 4.30 5.22 6.24
N GLY A 52 4.14 4.02 6.83
CA GLY A 52 4.99 3.41 7.84
C GLY A 52 5.01 4.10 9.23
N TRP A 53 4.18 5.14 9.45
CA TRP A 53 4.29 5.96 10.67
C TRP A 53 3.90 5.24 11.95
N VAL A 54 2.85 4.40 11.94
CA VAL A 54 2.42 3.66 13.15
C VAL A 54 3.55 2.81 13.69
N GLU A 55 4.17 1.99 12.85
CA GLU A 55 5.27 1.12 13.24
C GLU A 55 6.50 1.94 13.63
N THR A 56 6.88 2.94 12.85
CA THR A 56 8.05 3.80 13.12
C THR A 56 7.98 4.43 14.51
N ILE A 57 6.84 5.03 14.86
CA ILE A 57 6.68 5.70 16.15
C ILE A 57 6.64 4.68 17.28
N LEU A 58 5.93 3.56 17.08
CA LEU A 58 5.83 2.50 18.07
C LEU A 58 7.20 1.87 18.38
N GLN A 59 7.98 1.51 17.34
CA GLN A 59 9.33 0.97 17.48
C GLN A 59 10.27 1.96 18.19
N SER A 60 10.18 3.25 17.84
CA SER A 60 10.96 4.28 18.52
C SER A 60 10.61 4.43 19.99
N LYS A 61 9.31 4.36 20.36
CA LYS A 61 8.84 4.50 21.74
C LYS A 61 9.09 3.28 22.60
N LEU A 62 9.02 2.11 22.01
CA LEU A 62 9.21 0.83 22.66
C LEU A 62 10.53 0.18 22.21
N ALA A 63 11.56 0.98 22.02
CA ALA A 63 12.89 0.51 21.62
C ALA A 63 13.38 -0.62 22.56
N GLY A 64 13.84 -1.72 21.98
CA GLY A 64 14.27 -2.90 22.73
C GLY A 64 13.17 -3.91 23.07
N GLN A 65 11.91 -3.62 22.73
CA GLN A 65 10.85 -4.61 22.77
C GLN A 65 10.89 -5.57 21.57
N ASP A 66 11.60 -5.21 20.50
CA ASP A 66 11.80 -6.04 19.30
C ASP A 66 10.47 -6.54 18.72
N LEU A 67 9.51 -5.63 18.55
CA LEU A 67 8.17 -5.94 18.06
C LEU A 67 8.21 -6.25 16.56
N THR A 68 7.45 -7.25 16.13
CA THR A 68 7.28 -7.61 14.72
C THR A 68 5.86 -7.27 14.28
N LEU A 69 5.70 -6.44 13.22
CA LEU A 69 4.39 -6.07 12.69
C LEU A 69 4.15 -6.73 11.32
N ARG A 70 2.96 -7.31 11.14
CA ARG A 70 2.51 -7.94 9.88
C ARG A 70 1.12 -7.42 9.52
N ASN A 71 1.05 -6.58 8.49
CA ASN A 71 -0.22 -6.03 8.02
C ASN A 71 -0.93 -7.05 7.11
N LEU A 72 -2.12 -7.47 7.52
CA LEU A 72 -3.02 -8.41 6.82
C LEU A 72 -4.34 -7.72 6.44
N ALA A 73 -4.41 -6.41 6.55
CA ALA A 73 -5.60 -5.65 6.20
C ALA A 73 -5.76 -5.53 4.68
N ILE A 74 -6.99 -5.50 4.21
CA ILE A 74 -7.34 -5.20 2.83
C ILE A 74 -8.49 -4.22 2.82
N SER A 75 -8.35 -3.17 2.02
CA SER A 75 -9.37 -2.14 1.82
C SER A 75 -10.73 -2.76 1.51
N GLY A 76 -11.80 -2.20 2.07
CA GLY A 76 -13.18 -2.70 1.89
C GLY A 76 -13.57 -3.91 2.73
N ASP A 77 -12.66 -4.56 3.44
CA ASP A 77 -12.99 -5.68 4.31
C ASP A 77 -13.95 -5.30 5.44
N THR A 78 -14.83 -6.24 5.78
CA THR A 78 -15.69 -6.19 6.97
C THR A 78 -15.39 -7.35 7.92
N VAL A 79 -16.00 -7.35 9.08
CA VAL A 79 -15.87 -8.46 10.05
C VAL A 79 -16.21 -9.81 9.41
N THR A 80 -17.20 -9.85 8.51
CA THR A 80 -17.74 -11.10 7.94
C THR A 80 -17.54 -11.25 6.44
N SER A 81 -17.21 -10.20 5.70
CA SER A 81 -17.02 -10.24 4.25
C SER A 81 -15.59 -9.84 3.89
N ARG A 82 -14.85 -10.79 3.35
CA ARG A 82 -13.45 -10.64 2.95
C ARG A 82 -13.23 -11.39 1.64
N PRO A 83 -13.63 -10.79 0.50
CA PRO A 83 -13.51 -11.46 -0.79
C PRO A 83 -12.04 -11.68 -1.15
N ARG A 84 -11.71 -12.90 -1.54
CA ARG A 84 -10.36 -13.36 -1.92
C ARG A 84 -10.45 -14.32 -3.09
N THR A 85 -9.37 -14.48 -3.81
CA THR A 85 -9.19 -15.58 -4.76
C THR A 85 -9.39 -16.91 -4.04
N LYS A 86 -10.13 -17.84 -4.67
CA LYS A 86 -10.41 -19.14 -4.07
C LYS A 86 -9.11 -19.87 -3.75
N GLY A 87 -8.99 -20.35 -2.52
CA GLY A 87 -7.83 -21.10 -2.03
C GLY A 87 -6.76 -20.23 -1.36
N VAL A 88 -6.85 -18.91 -1.44
CA VAL A 88 -5.99 -18.02 -0.64
C VAL A 88 -6.17 -18.30 0.84
N PRO A 89 -5.08 -18.40 1.62
CA PRO A 89 -5.14 -18.66 3.06
C PRO A 89 -6.04 -17.66 3.80
N SER A 90 -6.74 -18.15 4.81
CA SER A 90 -7.58 -17.31 5.67
C SER A 90 -6.73 -16.40 6.55
N PRO A 91 -7.30 -15.34 7.15
CA PRO A 91 -6.57 -14.55 8.16
C PRO A 91 -6.03 -15.41 9.32
N GLU A 92 -6.76 -16.43 9.72
CA GLU A 92 -6.36 -17.35 10.78
C GLU A 92 -5.14 -18.19 10.38
N ASP A 93 -5.06 -18.63 9.12
CA ASP A 93 -3.88 -19.31 8.59
C ASP A 93 -2.66 -18.40 8.62
N TYR A 94 -2.83 -17.12 8.24
CA TYR A 94 -1.76 -16.13 8.35
C TYR A 94 -1.38 -15.82 9.80
N PHE A 95 -2.34 -15.75 10.73
CA PHE A 95 -2.03 -15.60 12.16
C PHE A 95 -1.16 -16.75 12.66
N ALA A 96 -1.49 -18.00 12.29
CA ALA A 96 -0.71 -19.17 12.65
C ALA A 96 0.68 -19.15 12.00
N GLN A 97 0.78 -18.78 10.73
CA GLN A 97 2.05 -18.65 10.01
C GLN A 97 2.95 -17.58 10.64
N CYS A 98 2.39 -16.42 10.98
CA CYS A 98 3.11 -15.34 11.66
C CYS A 98 3.37 -15.62 13.13
N LYS A 99 2.74 -16.62 13.74
CA LYS A 99 2.75 -16.88 15.19
C LYS A 99 2.26 -15.67 15.99
N ALA A 100 1.07 -15.15 15.63
CA ALA A 100 0.53 -13.93 16.21
C ALA A 100 0.34 -14.00 17.73
N ASP A 101 0.97 -13.09 18.46
CA ASP A 101 0.81 -12.83 19.89
C ASP A 101 -0.25 -11.78 20.16
N VAL A 102 -0.39 -10.84 19.22
CA VAL A 102 -1.31 -9.71 19.31
C VAL A 102 -2.04 -9.53 17.99
N ILE A 103 -3.34 -9.23 18.05
CA ILE A 103 -4.14 -8.90 16.88
C ILE A 103 -4.73 -7.50 17.06
N PHE A 104 -4.41 -6.59 16.12
CA PHE A 104 -5.04 -5.29 15.98
C PHE A 104 -6.16 -5.40 14.96
N ALA A 105 -7.38 -5.05 15.36
CA ALA A 105 -8.56 -5.17 14.51
C ALA A 105 -9.22 -3.81 14.25
N PHE A 106 -9.27 -3.40 12.97
CA PHE A 106 -9.79 -2.12 12.50
C PHE A 106 -11.04 -2.36 11.63
N PHE A 107 -12.21 -2.35 12.25
CA PHE A 107 -13.49 -2.56 11.59
C PHE A 107 -14.51 -1.50 12.00
N GLY A 108 -15.69 -1.52 11.38
CA GLY A 108 -16.79 -0.65 11.72
C GLY A 108 -17.01 0.49 10.72
N TYR A 109 -16.03 0.83 9.87
CA TYR A 109 -16.23 1.84 8.84
C TYR A 109 -17.21 1.36 7.77
N ASN A 110 -16.88 0.26 7.08
CA ASN A 110 -17.73 -0.27 5.99
C ASN A 110 -19.10 -0.73 6.51
N GLU A 111 -19.13 -1.32 7.70
CA GLU A 111 -20.37 -1.75 8.34
C GLU A 111 -21.29 -0.57 8.72
N SER A 112 -20.70 0.61 9.00
CA SER A 112 -21.46 1.80 9.43
C SER A 112 -22.44 2.31 8.38
N PHE A 113 -22.24 1.99 7.09
CA PHE A 113 -23.19 2.31 6.03
C PHE A 113 -24.54 1.60 6.19
N GLY A 114 -24.58 0.49 6.93
CA GLY A 114 -25.84 -0.17 7.32
C GLY A 114 -26.67 0.59 8.34
N GLY A 115 -26.11 1.65 8.93
CA GLY A 115 -26.78 2.52 9.90
C GLY A 115 -27.28 1.79 11.15
N PRO A 116 -28.19 2.43 11.92
CA PRO A 116 -28.72 1.86 13.16
C PRO A 116 -29.38 0.48 13.01
N PRO A 117 -30.09 0.15 11.89
CA PRO A 117 -30.71 -1.17 11.75
C PRO A 117 -29.72 -2.34 11.73
N GLN A 118 -28.48 -2.14 11.24
CA GLN A 118 -27.48 -3.19 11.16
C GLN A 118 -26.55 -3.25 12.40
N LEU A 119 -26.63 -2.27 13.30
CA LEU A 119 -25.79 -2.18 14.50
C LEU A 119 -25.86 -3.42 15.40
N PRO A 120 -27.04 -4.05 15.69
CA PRO A 120 -27.10 -5.26 16.50
C PRO A 120 -26.36 -6.45 15.85
N LYS A 121 -26.49 -6.60 14.52
CA LYS A 121 -25.79 -7.64 13.77
C LYS A 121 -24.28 -7.42 13.83
N PHE A 122 -23.80 -6.20 13.58
CA PHE A 122 -22.40 -5.84 13.67
C PHE A 122 -21.80 -6.19 15.04
N LYS A 123 -22.49 -5.83 16.14
CA LYS A 123 -22.06 -6.19 17.51
C LYS A 123 -21.93 -7.69 17.70
N ALA A 124 -22.90 -8.46 17.23
CA ALA A 124 -22.88 -9.91 17.34
C ALA A 124 -21.73 -10.51 16.53
N ASP A 125 -21.52 -10.07 15.30
CA ASP A 125 -20.44 -10.53 14.42
C ASP A 125 -19.06 -10.21 15.01
N LEU A 126 -18.86 -8.99 15.51
CA LEU A 126 -17.62 -8.56 16.14
C LEU A 126 -17.33 -9.36 17.42
N ALA A 127 -18.34 -9.57 18.26
CA ALA A 127 -18.23 -10.38 19.47
C ALA A 127 -17.87 -11.85 19.16
N ALA A 128 -18.47 -12.41 18.10
CA ALA A 128 -18.15 -13.76 17.62
C ALA A 128 -16.70 -13.87 17.12
N MET A 129 -16.24 -12.87 16.32
CA MET A 129 -14.85 -12.81 15.85
C MET A 129 -13.86 -12.76 17.05
N VAL A 130 -14.10 -11.88 18.02
CA VAL A 130 -13.25 -11.79 19.22
C VAL A 130 -13.21 -13.12 19.97
N THR A 131 -14.38 -13.74 20.20
CA THR A 131 -14.47 -15.05 20.88
C THR A 131 -13.69 -16.13 20.13
N LYS A 132 -13.82 -16.18 18.78
CA LYS A 132 -13.09 -17.12 17.93
C LYS A 132 -11.58 -16.95 18.09
N TYR A 133 -11.07 -15.73 18.08
CA TYR A 133 -9.64 -15.47 18.17
C TYR A 133 -9.10 -15.73 19.58
N GLN A 134 -9.85 -15.38 20.62
CA GLN A 134 -9.47 -15.69 22.01
C GLN A 134 -9.41 -17.19 22.33
N ALA A 135 -10.12 -18.02 21.56
CA ALA A 135 -10.10 -19.48 21.72
C ALA A 135 -8.91 -20.17 21.02
N ALA A 136 -8.16 -19.45 20.20
CA ALA A 136 -7.05 -19.99 19.41
C ALA A 136 -5.68 -19.74 20.08
N LYS A 137 -4.66 -20.48 19.63
CA LYS A 137 -3.27 -20.31 20.03
C LYS A 137 -2.40 -20.24 18.76
N TYR A 138 -2.38 -19.10 18.11
CA TYR A 138 -1.70 -18.95 16.82
C TYR A 138 -0.17 -19.04 16.94
N ASN A 139 0.39 -18.63 18.10
CA ASN A 139 1.81 -18.80 18.42
C ASN A 139 2.16 -20.22 18.95
N GLY A 140 1.16 -21.09 19.15
CA GLY A 140 1.31 -22.42 19.73
C GLY A 140 1.29 -22.46 21.27
N GLU A 141 1.36 -21.33 21.95
CA GLU A 141 1.54 -21.24 23.40
C GLU A 141 0.32 -20.63 24.12
N SER A 142 -0.11 -19.45 23.68
CA SER A 142 -1.14 -18.65 24.34
C SER A 142 -2.21 -18.13 23.39
N ALA A 143 -3.36 -17.74 23.94
CA ALA A 143 -4.34 -16.98 23.18
C ALA A 143 -3.78 -15.59 22.82
N PRO A 144 -4.08 -15.06 21.62
CA PRO A 144 -3.63 -13.73 21.23
C PRO A 144 -4.33 -12.66 22.08
N ARG A 145 -3.59 -11.60 22.39
CA ARG A 145 -4.16 -10.37 22.95
C ARG A 145 -4.78 -9.55 21.81
N LEU A 146 -5.99 -9.06 22.01
CA LEU A 146 -6.71 -8.30 20.99
C LEU A 146 -6.81 -6.83 21.36
N VAL A 147 -6.68 -5.97 20.36
CA VAL A 147 -7.00 -4.54 20.42
C VAL A 147 -8.01 -4.22 19.34
N LEU A 148 -9.16 -3.70 19.72
CA LEU A 148 -10.18 -3.21 18.80
C LEU A 148 -10.00 -1.71 18.62
N PHE A 149 -9.93 -1.27 17.38
CA PHE A 149 -9.84 0.16 17.02
C PHE A 149 -11.17 0.62 16.44
N SER A 150 -11.61 1.81 16.83
CA SER A 150 -12.73 2.44 16.14
C SER A 150 -12.30 2.93 14.75
N PRO A 151 -13.26 3.14 13.82
CA PRO A 151 -12.97 3.94 12.63
C PRO A 151 -12.57 5.37 13.01
N ILE A 152 -11.90 6.07 12.08
CA ILE A 152 -11.75 7.52 12.14
C ILE A 152 -13.05 8.22 11.75
N ALA A 153 -13.20 9.50 12.09
CA ALA A 153 -14.31 10.30 11.66
C ALA A 153 -14.19 10.65 10.15
N HIS A 154 -15.32 10.99 9.54
CA HIS A 154 -15.38 11.56 8.21
C HIS A 154 -15.05 13.05 8.28
N GLU A 155 -14.02 13.50 7.56
CA GLU A 155 -13.62 14.90 7.44
C GLU A 155 -14.50 15.62 6.41
N ASN A 156 -15.02 16.78 6.76
CA ASN A 156 -15.74 17.63 5.79
C ASN A 156 -14.75 18.46 4.99
N LEU A 157 -14.54 18.07 3.75
CA LEU A 157 -13.63 18.77 2.83
C LEU A 157 -14.26 20.02 2.19
N LYS A 158 -15.55 20.27 2.42
CA LYS A 158 -16.33 21.36 1.81
C LYS A 158 -16.32 21.31 0.28
N ASP A 159 -16.15 20.13 -0.27
CA ASP A 159 -16.20 19.86 -1.70
C ASP A 159 -17.65 19.46 -2.08
N PRO A 160 -18.29 20.11 -3.06
CA PRO A 160 -19.66 19.80 -3.46
C PRO A 160 -19.82 18.40 -4.08
N LEU A 161 -18.74 17.75 -4.50
CA LEU A 161 -18.75 16.41 -5.09
C LEU A 161 -18.51 15.30 -4.04
N LEU A 162 -18.27 15.68 -2.78
CA LEU A 162 -18.00 14.73 -1.70
C LEU A 162 -19.05 14.88 -0.58
N PRO A 163 -19.36 13.80 0.15
CA PRO A 163 -20.21 13.90 1.33
C PRO A 163 -19.62 14.87 2.38
N ASP A 164 -20.47 15.63 3.05
CA ASP A 164 -20.05 16.52 4.15
C ASP A 164 -19.69 15.76 5.43
N GLY A 165 -19.92 14.45 5.46
CA GLY A 165 -19.64 13.57 6.58
C GLY A 165 -20.66 13.61 7.72
N THR A 166 -21.69 14.46 7.68
CA THR A 166 -22.64 14.60 8.79
C THR A 166 -23.37 13.29 9.09
N ALA A 167 -23.97 12.67 8.06
CA ALA A 167 -24.68 11.40 8.21
C ALA A 167 -23.71 10.25 8.54
N ASN A 168 -22.56 10.22 7.89
CA ASN A 168 -21.52 9.22 8.14
C ASN A 168 -21.03 9.28 9.58
N ASN A 169 -20.75 10.48 10.10
CA ASN A 169 -20.27 10.65 11.47
C ASN A 169 -21.32 10.28 12.52
N ALA A 170 -22.61 10.46 12.24
CA ALA A 170 -23.67 9.97 13.12
C ALA A 170 -23.63 8.43 13.25
N ASN A 171 -23.49 7.73 12.14
CA ASN A 171 -23.34 6.27 12.14
C ASN A 171 -22.01 5.83 12.76
N LEU A 172 -20.90 6.45 12.38
CA LEU A 172 -19.57 6.12 12.91
C LEU A 172 -19.50 6.26 14.43
N ALA A 173 -20.18 7.25 15.02
CA ALA A 173 -20.28 7.38 16.46
C ALA A 173 -20.99 6.19 17.12
N LEU A 174 -22.10 5.69 16.51
CA LEU A 174 -22.83 4.52 17.00
C LEU A 174 -21.96 3.25 16.92
N TYR A 175 -21.27 3.06 15.80
CA TYR A 175 -20.41 1.89 15.61
C TYR A 175 -19.15 1.95 16.49
N THR A 176 -18.59 3.13 16.74
CA THR A 176 -17.52 3.34 17.73
C THR A 176 -17.96 2.92 19.13
N ALA A 177 -19.13 3.37 19.57
CA ALA A 177 -19.68 2.96 20.85
C ALA A 177 -19.92 1.44 20.94
N ALA A 178 -20.43 0.84 19.87
CA ALA A 178 -20.64 -0.61 19.78
C ALA A 178 -19.32 -1.41 19.90
N ILE A 179 -18.24 -0.95 19.25
CA ILE A 179 -16.92 -1.57 19.35
C ILE A 179 -16.41 -1.50 20.81
N GLN A 180 -16.57 -0.33 21.45
CA GLN A 180 -16.18 -0.14 22.85
C GLN A 180 -16.97 -1.06 23.80
N GLU A 181 -18.27 -1.22 23.58
CA GLU A 181 -19.13 -2.12 24.35
C GLU A 181 -18.69 -3.58 24.20
N VAL A 182 -18.42 -4.04 22.96
CA VAL A 182 -17.93 -5.39 22.69
C VAL A 182 -16.56 -5.60 23.32
N ALA A 183 -15.65 -4.63 23.21
CA ALA A 183 -14.32 -4.72 23.82
C ALA A 183 -14.44 -4.89 25.34
N LYS A 184 -15.30 -4.11 25.99
CA LYS A 184 -15.56 -4.23 27.43
C LYS A 184 -16.18 -5.57 27.80
N GLU A 185 -17.17 -6.05 27.04
CA GLU A 185 -17.85 -7.33 27.27
C GLU A 185 -16.86 -8.50 27.16
N LYS A 186 -15.98 -8.46 26.16
CA LYS A 186 -15.01 -9.54 25.87
C LYS A 186 -13.69 -9.39 26.65
N GLY A 187 -13.51 -8.31 27.41
CA GLY A 187 -12.29 -8.07 28.19
C GLY A 187 -11.05 -7.82 27.31
N VAL A 188 -11.23 -7.20 26.12
CA VAL A 188 -10.14 -6.84 25.22
C VAL A 188 -9.92 -5.33 25.20
N ALA A 189 -8.73 -4.91 24.75
CA ALA A 189 -8.40 -3.49 24.69
C ALA A 189 -9.18 -2.77 23.59
N PHE A 190 -9.45 -1.48 23.80
CA PHE A 190 -10.11 -0.59 22.84
C PHE A 190 -9.32 0.69 22.68
N VAL A 191 -9.17 1.15 21.44
CA VAL A 191 -8.57 2.44 21.09
C VAL A 191 -9.58 3.26 20.29
N ASP A 192 -9.98 4.39 20.83
CA ASP A 192 -10.82 5.37 20.14
C ASP A 192 -9.98 6.18 19.16
N LEU A 193 -10.31 6.10 17.87
CA LEU A 193 -9.76 6.95 16.81
C LEU A 193 -10.78 7.97 16.30
N PHE A 194 -12.07 7.75 16.57
CA PHE A 194 -13.15 8.61 16.07
C PHE A 194 -13.09 10.02 16.67
N ASN A 195 -13.02 10.14 17.99
CA ASN A 195 -12.99 11.44 18.63
C ASN A 195 -11.67 12.18 18.39
N PRO A 196 -10.47 11.56 18.54
CA PRO A 196 -9.21 12.23 18.21
C PRO A 196 -9.12 12.72 16.77
N SER A 197 -9.61 11.95 15.78
CA SER A 197 -9.59 12.40 14.39
C SER A 197 -10.45 13.62 14.14
N ARG A 198 -11.66 13.70 14.75
CA ARG A 198 -12.50 14.89 14.69
C ARG A 198 -11.81 16.13 15.22
N GLU A 199 -11.07 15.99 16.33
CA GLU A 199 -10.31 17.09 16.90
C GLU A 199 -9.14 17.51 15.98
N LEU A 200 -8.46 16.56 15.38
CA LEU A 200 -7.38 16.82 14.43
C LEU A 200 -7.90 17.57 13.20
N TYR A 201 -9.01 17.15 12.61
CA TYR A 201 -9.64 17.81 11.45
C TYR A 201 -10.03 19.26 11.77
N GLY A 202 -10.57 19.50 12.97
CA GLY A 202 -10.94 20.85 13.41
C GLY A 202 -9.76 21.81 13.63
N LYS A 203 -8.55 21.29 13.80
CA LYS A 203 -7.33 22.07 14.09
C LYS A 203 -6.34 22.12 12.93
N ALA A 204 -6.47 21.23 11.94
CA ALA A 204 -5.54 21.12 10.83
C ALA A 204 -5.64 22.36 9.90
N PRO A 205 -4.50 22.90 9.44
CA PRO A 205 -4.49 24.03 8.52
C PRO A 205 -4.86 23.62 7.07
N ALA A 206 -4.82 22.33 6.77
CA ALA A 206 -5.16 21.74 5.47
C ALA A 206 -5.85 20.40 5.70
N PRO A 207 -6.58 19.88 4.70
CA PRO A 207 -7.21 18.56 4.77
C PRO A 207 -6.21 17.46 5.15
N LEU A 208 -6.65 16.55 6.01
CA LEU A 208 -5.89 15.37 6.41
C LEU A 208 -6.32 14.13 5.62
N THR A 209 -7.41 14.22 4.86
CA THR A 209 -7.93 13.14 4.03
C THR A 209 -8.04 13.55 2.57
N LEU A 210 -7.96 12.56 1.69
CA LEU A 210 -8.14 12.72 0.25
C LEU A 210 -9.60 13.00 -0.14
N ASN A 211 -10.54 12.32 0.54
CA ASN A 211 -11.96 12.28 0.18
C ASN A 211 -12.89 12.23 1.40
N GLY A 212 -12.42 12.66 2.54
CA GLY A 212 -13.15 12.63 3.82
C GLY A 212 -12.85 11.42 4.68
N VAL A 213 -12.32 10.32 4.13
CA VAL A 213 -12.09 9.06 4.87
C VAL A 213 -10.70 8.45 4.68
N HIS A 214 -10.09 8.61 3.51
CA HIS A 214 -8.77 8.06 3.24
C HIS A 214 -7.70 9.08 3.54
N LEU A 215 -6.84 8.76 4.49
CA LEU A 215 -5.82 9.68 4.98
C LEU A 215 -4.76 10.01 3.91
N LEU A 216 -4.42 11.29 3.82
CA LEU A 216 -3.22 11.78 3.16
C LEU A 216 -1.97 11.48 4.02
N PRO A 217 -0.74 11.63 3.51
CA PRO A 217 0.47 11.35 4.28
C PRO A 217 0.56 12.05 5.64
N ASP A 218 0.17 13.34 5.73
CA ASP A 218 0.13 14.05 7.03
C ASP A 218 -0.96 13.51 7.96
N GLY A 219 -2.11 13.13 7.41
CA GLY A 219 -3.18 12.45 8.14
C GLY A 219 -2.72 11.12 8.72
N ASN A 220 -2.07 10.28 7.92
CA ASN A 220 -1.48 9.01 8.37
C ASN A 220 -0.46 9.23 9.49
N ARG A 221 0.40 10.25 9.36
CA ARG A 221 1.37 10.61 10.40
C ARG A 221 0.67 10.97 11.71
N LYS A 222 -0.34 11.86 11.68
CA LYS A 222 -1.06 12.33 12.87
C LYS A 222 -1.89 11.22 13.53
N ILE A 223 -2.58 10.40 12.75
CA ILE A 223 -3.31 9.23 13.29
C ILE A 223 -2.32 8.18 13.82
N GLY A 224 -1.18 8.01 13.17
CA GLY A 224 -0.08 7.17 13.67
C GLY A 224 0.41 7.61 15.06
N GLU A 225 0.51 8.92 15.31
CA GLU A 225 0.83 9.46 16.64
C GLU A 225 -0.24 9.12 17.69
N VAL A 226 -1.52 9.20 17.31
CA VAL A 226 -2.64 8.82 18.20
C VAL A 226 -2.58 7.32 18.54
N ILE A 227 -2.44 6.46 17.53
CA ILE A 227 -2.37 5.01 17.71
C ILE A 227 -1.17 4.63 18.58
N ALA A 228 0.02 5.12 18.22
CA ALA A 228 1.23 4.80 18.95
C ALA A 228 1.20 5.32 20.40
N SER A 229 0.61 6.49 20.64
CA SER A 229 0.43 7.03 22.01
C SER A 229 -0.48 6.14 22.85
N ALA A 230 -1.60 5.68 22.28
CA ALA A 230 -2.54 4.79 22.95
C ALA A 230 -1.88 3.44 23.29
N LEU A 231 -1.14 2.85 22.36
CA LEU A 231 -0.48 1.56 22.53
C LEU A 231 0.71 1.63 23.50
N ALA A 232 1.50 2.69 23.44
CA ALA A 232 2.64 2.89 24.32
C ALA A 232 2.24 3.37 25.73
N GLY A 233 0.99 3.80 25.94
CA GLY A 233 0.49 4.36 27.20
C GLY A 233 1.14 5.69 27.59
N GLN A 234 1.74 6.39 26.65
CA GLN A 234 2.40 7.69 26.84
C GLN A 234 2.39 8.49 25.52
N PRO A 235 2.46 9.81 25.57
CA PRO A 235 2.51 10.62 24.36
C PRO A 235 3.65 10.19 23.43
N ALA A 236 3.31 9.98 22.18
CA ALA A 236 4.24 9.61 21.12
C ALA A 236 4.05 10.58 19.95
N SER A 237 5.14 11.01 19.34
CA SER A 237 5.13 11.94 18.22
C SER A 237 6.17 11.56 17.19
N SER A 238 5.87 11.87 15.95
CA SER A 238 6.83 11.82 14.86
C SER A 238 7.86 12.95 14.96
N SER A 239 9.03 12.75 14.39
CA SER A 239 10.04 13.80 14.21
C SER A 239 10.88 13.50 12.96
N PRO A 240 11.53 14.51 12.36
CA PRO A 240 12.43 14.29 11.23
C PRO A 240 13.57 13.30 11.52
N SER A 241 13.98 13.19 12.79
CA SER A 241 15.01 12.23 13.20
C SER A 241 14.60 10.77 13.09
N LEU A 242 13.29 10.48 12.95
CA LEU A 242 12.78 9.12 12.73
C LEU A 242 12.79 8.70 11.26
N GLU A 243 13.12 9.59 10.33
CA GLU A 243 13.07 9.27 8.90
C GLU A 243 13.93 8.05 8.50
N PRO A 244 15.17 7.86 8.99
CA PRO A 244 15.93 6.65 8.69
C PRO A 244 15.23 5.36 9.17
N LEU A 245 14.57 5.40 10.33
CA LEU A 245 13.78 4.28 10.84
C LEU A 245 12.54 4.06 9.97
N ARG A 246 11.86 5.15 9.56
CA ARG A 246 10.68 5.08 8.68
C ARG A 246 11.03 4.47 7.33
N GLN A 247 12.15 4.83 6.74
CA GLN A 247 12.61 4.22 5.48
C GLN A 247 12.89 2.73 5.63
N ALA A 248 13.41 2.28 6.78
CA ALA A 248 13.58 0.86 7.05
C ALA A 248 12.24 0.13 7.23
N VAL A 249 11.25 0.79 7.84
CA VAL A 249 9.87 0.28 7.95
C VAL A 249 9.23 0.16 6.56
N LEU A 250 9.34 1.18 5.72
CA LEU A 250 8.80 1.16 4.35
C LEU A 250 9.43 0.06 3.49
N ASP A 251 10.75 -0.17 3.61
CA ASP A 251 11.44 -1.26 2.94
C ASP A 251 10.91 -2.64 3.40
N LYS A 252 10.69 -2.82 4.71
CA LYS A 252 10.07 -4.04 5.27
C LYS A 252 8.62 -4.18 4.79
N ASP A 253 7.84 -3.09 4.82
CA ASP A 253 6.44 -3.10 4.41
C ASP A 253 6.28 -3.43 2.92
N TRP A 254 7.18 -2.96 2.05
CA TRP A 254 7.23 -3.36 0.64
C TRP A 254 7.37 -4.89 0.49
N HIS A 255 8.32 -5.51 1.19
CA HIS A 255 8.55 -6.95 1.09
C HIS A 255 7.39 -7.76 1.66
N TRP A 256 6.86 -7.34 2.82
CA TRP A 256 5.69 -7.97 3.42
C TRP A 256 4.43 -7.79 2.56
N HIS A 257 4.20 -6.61 2.00
CA HIS A 257 3.07 -6.36 1.12
C HIS A 257 3.10 -7.30 -0.10
N ASN A 258 4.24 -7.44 -0.78
CA ASN A 258 4.37 -8.37 -1.89
C ASN A 258 4.27 -9.85 -1.46
N ARG A 259 4.61 -10.17 -0.20
CA ARG A 259 4.40 -11.49 0.38
C ARG A 259 2.93 -11.79 0.63
N PHE A 260 2.19 -10.83 1.17
CA PHE A 260 0.79 -10.98 1.57
C PHE A 260 -0.17 -10.76 0.40
N ARG A 261 0.06 -9.71 -0.38
CA ARG A 261 -0.68 -9.39 -1.62
C ARG A 261 0.05 -10.00 -2.81
N ALA A 262 0.26 -11.32 -2.75
CA ALA A 262 1.00 -12.04 -3.77
C ALA A 262 0.39 -11.80 -5.16
N THR A 263 1.21 -11.42 -6.12
CA THR A 263 0.79 -11.35 -7.52
C THR A 263 0.51 -12.75 -8.05
N ASP A 264 -0.43 -12.87 -8.99
CA ASP A 264 -0.84 -14.15 -9.56
C ASP A 264 -1.41 -15.15 -8.52
N GLU A 265 -2.19 -14.68 -7.54
CA GLU A 265 -2.84 -15.54 -6.53
C GLU A 265 -3.60 -16.72 -7.16
N ASN A 266 -4.17 -16.54 -8.35
CA ASN A 266 -4.90 -17.59 -9.06
C ASN A 266 -3.98 -18.73 -9.54
N ASP A 267 -2.72 -18.43 -9.83
CA ASP A 267 -1.68 -19.41 -10.17
C ASP A 267 -1.10 -20.11 -8.94
N ILE A 268 -1.19 -19.50 -7.75
CA ILE A 268 -0.69 -20.07 -6.50
C ILE A 268 -1.76 -20.96 -5.85
N TRP A 269 -2.98 -20.44 -5.68
CA TRP A 269 -4.05 -21.08 -4.88
C TRP A 269 -5.33 -21.35 -5.66
N GLY A 270 -5.54 -20.65 -6.78
CA GLY A 270 -6.78 -20.68 -7.53
C GLY A 270 -6.86 -21.78 -8.59
N SER A 271 -7.66 -21.52 -9.61
CA SER A 271 -7.98 -22.52 -10.65
C SER A 271 -6.79 -22.93 -11.51
N ARG A 272 -5.72 -22.14 -11.54
CA ARG A 272 -4.52 -22.39 -12.35
C ARG A 272 -3.37 -23.03 -11.57
N ALA A 273 -3.48 -23.16 -10.25
CA ALA A 273 -2.42 -23.70 -9.38
C ALA A 273 -1.94 -25.11 -9.76
N GLY A 274 -2.82 -25.91 -10.35
CA GLY A 274 -2.52 -27.27 -10.80
C GLY A 274 -1.91 -27.39 -12.20
N LEU A 275 -1.80 -26.28 -12.96
CA LEU A 275 -1.25 -26.32 -14.32
C LEU A 275 0.26 -26.62 -14.28
N ARG A 276 0.69 -27.48 -15.21
CA ARG A 276 2.09 -27.88 -15.39
C ARG A 276 2.60 -27.41 -16.74
N PHE A 277 3.84 -26.94 -16.75
CA PHE A 277 4.49 -26.36 -17.91
C PHE A 277 5.79 -27.10 -18.25
N VAL A 278 6.79 -26.39 -18.72
CA VAL A 278 8.10 -26.97 -19.06
C VAL A 278 8.69 -27.72 -17.86
N ASN A 279 9.29 -28.87 -18.12
CA ASN A 279 9.85 -29.75 -17.09
C ASN A 279 8.86 -30.18 -15.99
N ASN A 280 7.56 -30.22 -16.32
CA ASN A 280 6.49 -30.55 -15.37
C ASN A 280 6.42 -29.62 -14.14
N GLN A 281 7.01 -28.41 -14.22
CA GLN A 281 7.01 -27.39 -13.18
C GLN A 281 5.69 -26.61 -13.23
N SER A 282 5.12 -26.28 -12.06
CA SER A 282 3.96 -25.38 -11.96
C SER A 282 4.38 -23.98 -11.51
N ASN A 283 3.57 -22.96 -11.86
CA ASN A 283 3.73 -21.62 -11.32
C ASN A 283 3.58 -21.63 -9.79
N ALA A 284 2.67 -22.43 -9.23
CA ALA A 284 2.48 -22.56 -7.80
C ALA A 284 3.75 -22.98 -7.06
N GLU A 285 4.52 -23.95 -7.59
CA GLU A 285 5.79 -24.37 -6.97
C GLU A 285 6.81 -23.24 -6.92
N VAL A 286 6.94 -22.48 -8.01
CA VAL A 286 7.86 -21.34 -8.09
C VAL A 286 7.42 -20.22 -7.16
N LEU A 287 6.15 -19.81 -7.26
CA LEU A 287 5.61 -18.67 -6.51
C LEU A 287 5.58 -18.93 -5.00
N LEU A 288 5.21 -20.14 -4.55
CA LEU A 288 5.29 -20.50 -3.12
C LEU A 288 6.72 -20.44 -2.58
N HIS A 289 7.71 -20.81 -3.40
CA HIS A 289 9.12 -20.66 -3.02
C HIS A 289 9.53 -19.19 -2.91
N GLU A 290 9.09 -18.34 -3.83
CA GLU A 290 9.33 -16.90 -3.77
C GLU A 290 8.66 -16.24 -2.57
N LEU A 291 7.44 -16.68 -2.19
CA LEU A 291 6.81 -16.22 -0.95
C LEU A 291 7.66 -16.59 0.28
N ALA A 292 8.25 -17.78 0.31
CA ALA A 292 9.17 -18.17 1.38
C ALA A 292 10.47 -17.32 1.38
N MET A 293 10.98 -16.93 0.21
CA MET A 293 12.09 -15.98 0.10
C MET A 293 11.71 -14.62 0.70
N LEU A 294 10.51 -14.11 0.40
CA LEU A 294 10.01 -12.84 0.94
C LEU A 294 9.79 -12.89 2.46
N ASP A 295 9.39 -14.04 3.02
CA ASP A 295 9.33 -14.23 4.49
C ASP A 295 10.70 -14.01 5.13
N VAL A 296 11.78 -14.56 4.55
CA VAL A 296 13.16 -14.37 5.04
C VAL A 296 13.63 -12.92 4.86
N MET A 297 13.40 -12.34 3.67
CA MET A 297 13.76 -10.94 3.39
C MET A 297 13.07 -9.96 4.32
N THR A 298 11.79 -10.19 4.62
CA THR A 298 11.01 -9.39 5.60
C THR A 298 11.62 -9.49 6.99
N ALA A 299 11.94 -10.71 7.46
CA ALA A 299 12.57 -10.92 8.77
C ALA A 299 13.98 -10.29 8.87
N ASN A 300 14.75 -10.24 7.77
CA ASN A 300 16.04 -9.53 7.74
C ASN A 300 15.85 -8.03 7.97
N ARG A 301 14.77 -7.46 7.45
CA ARG A 301 14.41 -6.04 7.61
C ARG A 301 13.87 -5.72 9.00
N ASP A 302 13.13 -6.64 9.64
CA ASP A 302 12.76 -6.49 11.06
C ASP A 302 14.00 -6.30 11.94
N ARG A 303 15.06 -7.10 11.71
CA ARG A 303 16.32 -6.95 12.47
C ARG A 303 16.95 -5.56 12.30
N ARG A 304 16.91 -5.01 11.09
CA ARG A 304 17.37 -3.64 10.84
C ARG A 304 16.52 -2.60 11.58
N ILE A 305 15.20 -2.75 11.54
CA ILE A 305 14.26 -1.86 12.26
C ILE A 305 14.56 -1.87 13.76
N HIS A 306 14.71 -3.06 14.36
CA HIS A 306 15.02 -3.20 15.79
C HIS A 306 16.37 -2.57 16.15
N ALA A 307 17.38 -2.71 15.30
CA ALA A 307 18.68 -2.09 15.50
C ALA A 307 18.59 -0.55 15.45
N LEU A 308 17.95 -0.01 14.40
CA LEU A 308 17.77 1.43 14.23
C LEU A 308 16.96 2.07 15.37
N ALA A 309 15.90 1.40 15.83
CA ALA A 309 15.11 1.83 16.98
C ALA A 309 15.96 1.94 18.27
N GLN A 310 17.01 1.12 18.40
CA GLN A 310 17.97 1.14 19.50
C GLN A 310 19.19 2.06 19.23
N GLY A 311 19.15 2.86 18.16
CA GLY A 311 20.25 3.76 17.79
C GLY A 311 21.48 3.07 17.20
N LYS A 312 21.35 1.82 16.71
CA LYS A 312 22.42 1.05 16.06
C LYS A 312 22.22 1.07 14.55
N ASP A 313 23.27 1.23 13.77
CA ASP A 313 23.22 1.04 12.33
C ASP A 313 23.43 -0.45 11.98
N LEU A 314 22.47 -1.01 11.25
CA LEU A 314 22.53 -2.38 10.74
C LEU A 314 22.11 -2.38 9.27
N LYS A 315 22.96 -2.88 8.40
CA LYS A 315 22.59 -3.11 7.01
C LYS A 315 21.78 -4.39 6.88
N VAL A 316 20.85 -4.40 5.92
CA VAL A 316 20.14 -5.63 5.57
C VAL A 316 21.13 -6.63 4.98
N ASP A 317 21.07 -7.87 5.47
CA ASP A 317 21.83 -9.00 4.93
C ASP A 317 20.83 -10.07 4.45
N ASP A 318 20.72 -10.19 3.14
CA ASP A 318 19.86 -11.16 2.46
C ASP A 318 20.63 -12.41 1.99
N SER A 319 21.87 -12.63 2.46
CA SER A 319 22.70 -13.79 2.10
C SER A 319 22.10 -15.13 2.55
N ASN A 320 21.19 -15.11 3.53
CA ASN A 320 20.47 -16.27 4.05
C ASN A 320 19.15 -16.57 3.31
N VAL A 321 18.78 -15.76 2.32
CA VAL A 321 17.58 -15.99 1.52
C VAL A 321 17.76 -17.24 0.65
N PRO A 322 16.77 -18.15 0.58
CA PRO A 322 16.84 -19.29 -0.31
C PRO A 322 17.14 -18.88 -1.76
N LYS A 323 17.93 -19.71 -2.47
CA LYS A 323 18.21 -19.43 -3.88
C LYS A 323 16.92 -19.51 -4.70
N PRO A 324 16.71 -18.63 -5.69
CA PRO A 324 15.58 -18.73 -6.61
C PRO A 324 15.49 -20.09 -7.27
N VAL A 325 14.28 -20.55 -7.53
CA VAL A 325 14.05 -21.75 -8.35
C VAL A 325 14.39 -21.40 -9.80
N GLU A 326 15.12 -22.27 -10.47
CA GLU A 326 15.37 -22.11 -11.90
C GLU A 326 14.09 -22.34 -12.70
N VAL A 327 13.71 -21.37 -13.51
CA VAL A 327 12.51 -21.39 -14.35
C VAL A 327 12.91 -21.41 -15.80
N VAL A 328 12.35 -22.38 -16.55
CA VAL A 328 12.46 -22.43 -18.00
C VAL A 328 11.13 -22.01 -18.61
N SER A 329 11.13 -20.85 -19.28
CA SER A 329 9.92 -20.31 -19.93
C SER A 329 9.69 -21.00 -21.28
N ASN A 330 8.41 -21.31 -21.58
CA ASN A 330 7.95 -21.66 -22.91
C ASN A 330 7.48 -20.44 -23.72
N VAL A 331 7.40 -19.29 -23.10
CA VAL A 331 7.16 -18.01 -23.77
C VAL A 331 8.50 -17.48 -24.23
N GLY A 332 8.67 -17.25 -25.52
CA GLY A 332 9.93 -16.80 -26.09
C GLY A 332 10.38 -15.47 -25.47
N GLY A 333 11.18 -15.57 -24.44
CA GLY A 333 11.92 -14.47 -23.85
C GLY A 333 13.32 -14.48 -24.40
N GLY A 334 13.62 -13.55 -25.26
CA GLY A 334 14.93 -13.24 -25.80
C GLY A 334 15.95 -14.39 -25.82
N SER A 335 16.29 -14.87 -26.96
CA SER A 335 17.46 -15.72 -27.26
C SER A 335 17.59 -17.06 -26.50
N LYS A 336 16.70 -17.41 -25.58
CA LYS A 336 17.03 -18.45 -24.60
C LYS A 336 16.21 -19.72 -24.69
N SER A 337 15.16 -19.74 -25.49
CA SER A 337 14.39 -20.94 -25.72
C SER A 337 14.57 -21.44 -27.14
N SER A 338 15.55 -22.28 -27.32
CA SER A 338 15.70 -23.08 -28.54
C SER A 338 14.47 -23.95 -28.85
N SER A 339 13.55 -24.12 -27.91
CA SER A 339 12.29 -24.84 -28.09
C SER A 339 11.20 -23.97 -28.73
N ALA A 340 11.13 -22.70 -28.45
CA ALA A 340 10.16 -21.78 -29.04
C ALA A 340 10.37 -21.62 -30.56
N ALA A 341 11.61 -21.57 -31.01
CA ALA A 341 11.95 -21.49 -32.43
C ALA A 341 11.58 -22.75 -33.22
N LYS A 342 11.42 -23.91 -32.57
CA LYS A 342 11.07 -25.18 -33.22
C LYS A 342 9.57 -25.38 -33.43
N GLU A 343 8.72 -24.62 -32.76
CA GLU A 343 7.25 -24.81 -32.80
C GLU A 343 6.50 -23.68 -33.52
N GLY A 344 7.19 -22.90 -34.36
CA GLY A 344 6.51 -21.89 -35.19
C GLY A 344 6.33 -20.55 -34.50
N THR A 345 7.09 -20.26 -33.45
CA THR A 345 7.18 -18.90 -32.90
C THR A 345 7.96 -17.99 -33.85
N VAL A 346 7.55 -16.74 -33.95
CA VAL A 346 8.26 -15.72 -34.76
C VAL A 346 9.63 -15.43 -34.18
N ASP A 347 10.64 -15.36 -35.03
CA ASP A 347 11.96 -14.85 -34.66
C ASP A 347 11.85 -13.39 -34.20
N TYR A 348 12.55 -13.04 -33.11
CA TYR A 348 12.66 -11.67 -32.67
C TYR A 348 13.48 -10.87 -33.68
N LEU A 349 12.85 -9.88 -34.28
CA LEU A 349 13.48 -8.96 -35.20
C LEU A 349 14.07 -7.79 -34.41
N SER A 350 15.20 -7.28 -34.83
CA SER A 350 15.65 -5.97 -34.39
C SER A 350 14.63 -4.88 -34.78
N ALA A 351 14.62 -3.75 -34.07
CA ALA A 351 13.73 -2.64 -34.40
C ALA A 351 13.89 -2.18 -35.86
N ALA A 352 15.13 -2.14 -36.36
CA ALA A 352 15.42 -1.78 -37.75
C ALA A 352 14.90 -2.81 -38.78
N GLU A 353 14.89 -4.11 -38.42
CA GLU A 353 14.31 -5.15 -39.28
C GLU A 353 12.78 -5.15 -39.22
N SER A 354 12.20 -4.91 -38.05
CA SER A 354 10.75 -4.75 -37.86
C SER A 354 10.24 -3.58 -38.67
N LEU A 355 10.94 -2.45 -38.66
CA LEU A 355 10.57 -1.25 -39.42
C LEU A 355 10.43 -1.54 -40.92
N LYS A 356 11.32 -2.37 -41.50
CA LYS A 356 11.27 -2.75 -42.94
C LYS A 356 10.06 -3.60 -43.30
N LYS A 357 9.41 -4.21 -42.32
CA LYS A 357 8.21 -5.08 -42.54
C LYS A 357 6.89 -4.33 -42.37
N ILE A 358 6.93 -3.07 -41.92
CA ILE A 358 5.73 -2.25 -41.77
C ILE A 358 5.36 -1.65 -43.13
N ASN A 359 4.14 -1.95 -43.59
CA ASN A 359 3.58 -1.36 -44.80
C ASN A 359 2.66 -0.21 -44.41
N VAL A 360 2.89 0.94 -45.01
CA VAL A 360 2.06 2.14 -44.83
C VAL A 360 1.41 2.55 -46.15
N PRO A 361 0.23 3.20 -46.12
CA PRO A 361 -0.39 3.75 -47.31
C PRO A 361 0.48 4.80 -48.00
N GLU A 362 0.19 5.10 -49.29
CA GLU A 362 0.83 6.19 -50.02
C GLU A 362 0.66 7.54 -49.29
N GLY A 363 1.72 8.30 -49.21
CA GLY A 363 1.77 9.58 -48.49
C GLY A 363 2.09 9.49 -47.00
N PHE A 364 2.26 8.27 -46.47
CA PHE A 364 2.70 8.04 -45.08
C PHE A 364 4.12 7.51 -45.06
N ALA A 365 4.84 7.86 -44.02
CA ALA A 365 6.16 7.30 -43.69
C ALA A 365 6.16 6.81 -42.24
N VAL A 366 6.98 5.81 -41.92
CA VAL A 366 7.21 5.31 -40.57
C VAL A 366 8.69 5.45 -40.23
N ASN A 367 8.99 5.93 -39.05
CA ASN A 367 10.34 6.01 -38.51
C ASN A 367 10.42 5.34 -37.13
N LEU A 368 11.61 4.97 -36.70
CA LEU A 368 11.87 4.43 -35.37
C LEU A 368 12.10 5.59 -34.40
N PHE A 369 11.11 5.82 -33.52
CA PHE A 369 11.18 6.87 -32.50
C PHE A 369 12.10 6.50 -31.33
N ALA A 370 11.95 5.30 -30.77
CA ALA A 370 12.75 4.77 -29.68
C ALA A 370 12.72 3.24 -29.70
N ASP A 371 13.76 2.61 -29.16
CA ASP A 371 13.84 1.18 -28.93
C ASP A 371 14.66 0.83 -27.68
N GLU A 372 14.60 -0.43 -27.24
CA GLU A 372 15.31 -0.94 -26.08
C GLU A 372 16.84 -0.98 -26.25
N SER A 373 17.35 -0.97 -27.50
CA SER A 373 18.80 -0.95 -27.75
C SER A 373 19.42 0.40 -27.39
N ARG A 374 18.64 1.48 -27.54
CA ARG A 374 19.03 2.84 -27.13
C ARG A 374 18.65 3.13 -25.69
N PHE A 375 17.48 2.66 -25.27
CA PHE A 375 16.90 2.91 -23.96
C PHE A 375 16.49 1.60 -23.29
N PRO A 376 17.40 0.88 -22.60
CA PRO A 376 17.08 -0.43 -21.98
C PRO A 376 15.93 -0.41 -21.00
N ALA A 377 15.62 0.76 -20.38
CA ALA A 377 14.47 0.92 -19.52
C ALA A 377 13.11 0.92 -20.25
N LEU A 378 13.11 1.03 -21.60
CA LEU A 378 11.90 0.92 -22.45
C LEU A 378 11.48 -0.55 -22.64
N ALA A 379 11.83 -1.43 -21.72
CA ALA A 379 11.49 -2.84 -21.78
C ALA A 379 9.98 -3.08 -21.58
N ASN A 380 9.39 -3.88 -22.47
CA ASN A 380 7.97 -4.29 -22.41
C ASN A 380 7.01 -3.11 -22.19
N PRO A 381 6.97 -2.10 -23.07
CA PRO A 381 6.05 -0.97 -22.93
C PRO A 381 4.61 -1.46 -23.09
N VAL A 382 3.75 -1.16 -22.11
CA VAL A 382 2.36 -1.63 -22.05
C VAL A 382 1.34 -0.56 -22.39
N GLN A 383 1.68 0.70 -22.17
CA GLN A 383 0.86 1.85 -22.58
C GLN A 383 1.73 3.04 -22.95
N LEU A 384 1.29 3.78 -23.98
CA LEU A 384 1.91 5.02 -24.45
C LEU A 384 0.88 6.14 -24.43
N GLN A 385 1.29 7.33 -24.00
CA GLN A 385 0.49 8.56 -24.11
C GLN A 385 1.42 9.77 -24.34
N THR A 386 0.90 10.82 -24.95
CA THR A 386 1.62 12.07 -25.14
C THR A 386 1.14 13.12 -24.14
N ASP A 387 2.05 13.78 -23.46
CA ASP A 387 1.74 14.87 -22.54
C ASP A 387 1.44 16.19 -23.25
N THR A 388 1.05 17.22 -22.48
CA THR A 388 0.71 18.55 -23.02
C THR A 388 1.93 19.32 -23.56
N LYS A 389 3.16 18.85 -23.30
CA LYS A 389 4.40 19.38 -23.87
C LYS A 389 4.78 18.66 -25.18
N GLY A 390 4.00 17.67 -25.61
CA GLY A 390 4.25 16.87 -26.81
C GLY A 390 5.27 15.74 -26.61
N ARG A 391 5.64 15.41 -25.38
CA ARG A 391 6.58 14.34 -25.07
C ARG A 391 5.85 13.00 -24.95
N LEU A 392 6.44 11.94 -25.48
CA LEU A 392 5.92 10.59 -25.33
C LEU A 392 6.22 10.06 -23.93
N TRP A 393 5.22 9.45 -23.30
CA TRP A 393 5.35 8.71 -22.05
C TRP A 393 5.08 7.24 -22.30
N ALA A 394 5.83 6.39 -21.61
CA ALA A 394 5.70 4.94 -21.68
C ALA A 394 5.62 4.33 -20.27
N ALA A 395 4.60 3.51 -20.04
CA ALA A 395 4.56 2.60 -18.91
C ALA A 395 5.31 1.32 -19.31
N CYS A 396 6.38 1.00 -18.61
CA CYS A 396 7.28 -0.10 -18.95
C CYS A 396 7.29 -1.16 -17.85
N TRP A 397 6.99 -2.39 -18.24
CA TRP A 397 6.96 -3.53 -17.35
C TRP A 397 8.27 -4.35 -17.45
N GLY A 398 9.35 -3.77 -16.94
CA GLY A 398 10.71 -4.33 -17.06
C GLY A 398 10.89 -5.65 -16.31
N THR A 399 10.05 -5.93 -15.31
CA THR A 399 10.07 -7.20 -14.55
C THR A 399 9.11 -8.26 -15.10
N TYR A 400 8.58 -8.08 -16.32
CA TYR A 400 7.65 -9.02 -16.93
C TYR A 400 8.14 -10.49 -16.80
N PRO A 401 7.27 -11.46 -16.43
CA PRO A 401 5.82 -11.35 -16.15
C PRO A 401 5.49 -10.85 -14.75
N LYS A 402 6.43 -10.72 -13.86
CA LYS A 402 6.31 -10.20 -12.50
C LYS A 402 7.67 -9.90 -11.89
N TRP A 403 7.69 -9.07 -10.85
CA TRP A 403 8.89 -8.87 -10.05
C TRP A 403 9.28 -10.17 -9.31
N GLU A 404 10.57 -10.50 -9.32
CA GLU A 404 11.12 -11.65 -8.59
C GLU A 404 11.93 -11.16 -7.37
N PRO A 405 11.81 -11.82 -6.21
CA PRO A 405 12.63 -11.50 -5.04
C PRO A 405 14.12 -11.50 -5.35
N LEU A 406 14.88 -10.62 -4.70
CA LEU A 406 16.32 -10.36 -4.92
C LEU A 406 16.68 -9.68 -6.26
N LYS A 407 15.73 -9.44 -7.14
CA LYS A 407 15.95 -8.64 -8.35
C LYS A 407 15.56 -7.18 -8.11
N GLU A 408 16.20 -6.29 -8.85
CA GLU A 408 15.80 -4.88 -8.84
C GLU A 408 14.42 -4.71 -9.47
N LEU A 409 13.58 -3.84 -8.86
CA LEU A 409 12.35 -3.38 -9.48
C LEU A 409 12.71 -2.34 -10.55
N ASN A 410 12.55 -2.71 -11.81
CA ASN A 410 12.79 -1.85 -12.98
C ASN A 410 11.54 -1.65 -13.84
N ASP A 411 10.38 -1.78 -13.24
CA ASP A 411 9.11 -1.29 -13.80
C ASP A 411 9.05 0.22 -13.65
N THR A 412 8.79 0.93 -14.74
CA THR A 412 8.94 2.38 -14.76
C THR A 412 7.86 3.10 -15.56
N LEU A 413 7.63 4.36 -15.21
CA LEU A 413 7.09 5.35 -16.12
C LEU A 413 8.25 6.15 -16.70
N LEU A 414 8.38 6.15 -18.02
CA LEU A 414 9.42 6.89 -18.76
C LEU A 414 8.83 8.09 -19.49
N ILE A 415 9.62 9.16 -19.56
CA ILE A 415 9.39 10.28 -20.45
C ILE A 415 10.44 10.22 -21.57
N LEU A 416 9.99 10.27 -22.81
CA LEU A 416 10.82 10.21 -24.01
C LEU A 416 10.65 11.53 -24.80
N PRO A 417 11.43 12.57 -24.48
CA PRO A 417 11.36 13.82 -25.22
C PRO A 417 12.06 13.70 -26.57
N ASP A 418 11.57 14.46 -27.54
CA ASP A 418 12.17 14.77 -28.82
C ASP A 418 12.33 16.29 -28.88
N ASP A 419 13.43 16.79 -28.30
CA ASP A 419 13.66 18.21 -28.06
C ASP A 419 13.95 18.96 -29.39
N ASN A 420 14.56 18.26 -30.38
CA ASN A 420 14.93 18.80 -31.68
C ASN A 420 13.84 18.59 -32.75
N ARG A 421 12.80 17.77 -32.44
CA ARG A 421 11.67 17.45 -33.33
C ARG A 421 12.05 16.75 -34.62
N ASP A 422 13.03 15.87 -34.59
CA ASP A 422 13.43 15.05 -35.73
C ASP A 422 12.67 13.71 -35.81
N GLY A 423 11.76 13.45 -34.89
CA GLY A 423 10.97 12.21 -34.79
C GLY A 423 11.72 11.06 -34.12
N ILE A 424 12.79 11.36 -33.37
CA ILE A 424 13.58 10.38 -32.65
C ILE A 424 13.78 10.87 -31.21
N ALA A 425 13.51 10.03 -30.23
CA ALA A 425 13.70 10.41 -28.83
C ALA A 425 15.17 10.71 -28.51
N ASP A 426 15.44 11.86 -27.90
CA ASP A 426 16.80 12.27 -27.52
C ASP A 426 17.32 11.55 -26.28
N LYS A 427 16.45 11.27 -25.32
CA LYS A 427 16.76 10.65 -24.03
C LYS A 427 15.56 9.90 -23.45
N ALA A 428 15.81 9.08 -22.43
CA ALA A 428 14.77 8.52 -21.58
C ALA A 428 14.96 9.05 -20.15
N ILE A 429 13.90 9.60 -19.56
CA ILE A 429 13.88 10.09 -18.19
C ILE A 429 13.00 9.12 -17.38
N GLU A 430 13.55 8.53 -16.33
CA GLU A 430 12.75 7.77 -15.36
C GLU A 430 11.96 8.75 -14.47
N PHE A 431 10.66 8.86 -14.74
CA PHE A 431 9.76 9.67 -13.93
C PHE A 431 9.45 9.03 -12.58
N ALA A 432 9.21 7.74 -12.56
CA ALA A 432 8.98 6.97 -11.33
C ALA A 432 9.16 5.47 -11.54
N LYS A 433 9.58 4.77 -10.50
CA LYS A 433 9.44 3.32 -10.40
C LYS A 433 8.04 2.96 -9.93
N VAL A 434 7.35 2.07 -10.65
CA VAL A 434 5.96 1.68 -10.40
C VAL A 434 5.80 0.20 -10.66
N HIS A 435 5.42 -0.56 -9.65
CA HIS A 435 5.24 -2.01 -9.75
C HIS A 435 4.08 -2.37 -10.69
N ASN A 436 4.37 -3.13 -11.74
CA ASN A 436 3.39 -3.62 -12.71
C ASN A 436 2.47 -2.52 -13.28
N PRO A 437 3.00 -1.52 -14.02
CA PRO A 437 2.26 -0.35 -14.47
C PRO A 437 1.45 -0.63 -15.74
N LEU A 438 0.30 -1.28 -15.65
CA LEU A 438 -0.51 -1.67 -16.81
C LEU A 438 -1.35 -0.54 -17.42
N GLY A 439 -1.47 0.59 -16.75
CA GLY A 439 -2.24 1.72 -17.27
C GLY A 439 -1.95 3.01 -16.53
N PHE A 440 -2.00 4.13 -17.26
CA PHE A 440 -1.89 5.46 -16.68
C PHE A 440 -2.71 6.50 -17.45
N ALA A 441 -3.01 7.63 -16.79
CA ALA A 441 -3.65 8.79 -17.41
C ALA A 441 -3.13 10.07 -16.77
N PHE A 442 -3.01 11.14 -17.55
CA PHE A 442 -2.66 12.46 -17.02
C PHE A 442 -3.85 13.11 -16.34
N TRP A 443 -3.63 13.64 -15.13
CA TRP A 443 -4.64 14.38 -14.39
C TRP A 443 -3.99 15.32 -13.37
N GLY A 444 -4.58 16.50 -13.15
CA GLY A 444 -4.16 17.42 -12.09
C GLY A 444 -2.70 17.88 -12.13
N GLY A 445 -2.06 17.87 -13.31
CA GLY A 445 -0.64 18.18 -13.49
C GLY A 445 0.30 17.06 -13.02
N GLY A 446 -0.21 15.86 -12.85
CA GLY A 446 0.52 14.63 -12.55
C GLY A 446 -0.02 13.45 -13.34
N VAL A 447 0.19 12.24 -12.84
CA VAL A 447 -0.16 10.98 -13.47
C VAL A 447 -0.91 10.09 -12.50
N ILE A 448 -2.09 9.60 -12.89
CA ILE A 448 -2.76 8.48 -12.22
C ILE A 448 -2.23 7.21 -12.88
N VAL A 449 -1.72 6.28 -12.09
CA VAL A 449 -1.11 5.04 -12.60
C VAL A 449 -1.47 3.85 -11.72
N VAL A 450 -1.67 2.69 -12.33
CA VAL A 450 -1.78 1.44 -11.58
C VAL A 450 -0.40 1.02 -11.04
N SER A 451 -0.37 0.62 -9.79
CA SER A 451 0.75 -0.09 -9.15
C SER A 451 0.13 -1.26 -8.39
N GLN A 452 -0.09 -2.37 -9.08
CA GLN A 452 -0.90 -3.48 -8.56
C GLN A 452 -0.53 -3.88 -7.12
N PRO A 453 -1.50 -3.98 -6.20
CA PRO A 453 -2.96 -3.89 -6.37
C PRO A 453 -3.55 -2.49 -6.11
N ASP A 454 -2.77 -1.43 -6.25
CA ASP A 454 -3.18 -0.06 -5.94
C ASP A 454 -3.24 0.83 -7.18
N ILE A 455 -3.96 1.93 -7.08
CA ILE A 455 -3.94 3.04 -8.04
C ILE A 455 -3.33 4.24 -7.33
N LEU A 456 -2.30 4.81 -7.94
CA LEU A 456 -1.52 5.91 -7.40
C LEU A 456 -1.74 7.20 -8.17
N PHE A 457 -1.59 8.33 -7.49
CA PHE A 457 -1.31 9.62 -8.11
C PHE A 457 0.15 9.99 -7.85
N LEU A 458 0.87 10.27 -8.92
CA LEU A 458 2.26 10.69 -8.90
C LEU A 458 2.38 12.08 -9.51
N LYS A 459 3.21 12.93 -8.92
CA LYS A 459 3.43 14.28 -9.45
C LYS A 459 4.87 14.71 -9.20
N ASP A 460 5.41 15.41 -10.18
CA ASP A 460 6.60 16.26 -10.08
C ASP A 460 6.15 17.64 -9.57
N THR A 461 6.60 18.07 -8.40
CA THR A 461 6.22 19.36 -7.80
C THR A 461 7.31 20.41 -7.90
N ASP A 462 8.56 20.04 -8.22
CA ASP A 462 9.70 20.94 -8.33
C ASP A 462 10.22 21.14 -9.78
N GLY A 463 9.72 20.35 -10.74
CA GLY A 463 9.97 20.53 -12.17
C GLY A 463 11.22 19.82 -12.70
N ASP A 464 11.71 18.80 -12.02
CA ASP A 464 12.89 18.02 -12.43
C ASP A 464 12.55 16.78 -13.30
N ASP A 465 11.28 16.63 -13.68
CA ASP A 465 10.71 15.49 -14.42
C ASP A 465 10.77 14.16 -13.63
N LYS A 466 10.79 14.21 -12.30
CA LYS A 466 10.68 13.04 -11.42
C LYS A 466 9.54 13.22 -10.43
N ALA A 467 8.89 12.13 -10.08
CA ALA A 467 7.81 12.17 -9.10
C ALA A 467 8.36 12.29 -7.68
N ASP A 468 8.05 13.39 -7.00
CA ASP A 468 8.33 13.64 -5.59
C ASP A 468 7.07 13.59 -4.70
N LEU A 469 5.88 13.62 -5.30
CA LEU A 469 4.61 13.39 -4.63
C LEU A 469 4.03 12.02 -5.04
N ARG A 470 3.68 11.19 -4.03
CA ARG A 470 3.02 9.90 -4.21
C ARG A 470 1.82 9.79 -3.29
N ILE A 471 0.63 9.59 -3.84
CA ILE A 471 -0.61 9.41 -3.10
C ILE A 471 -1.29 8.12 -3.57
N VAL A 472 -1.68 7.26 -2.63
CA VAL A 472 -2.52 6.10 -2.92
C VAL A 472 -3.96 6.60 -3.08
N LEU A 473 -4.50 6.56 -4.30
CA LEU A 473 -5.88 6.97 -4.57
C LEU A 473 -6.87 5.88 -4.21
N LEU A 474 -6.64 4.68 -4.71
CA LEU A 474 -7.52 3.54 -4.53
C LEU A 474 -6.69 2.30 -4.26
N GLN A 475 -7.20 1.40 -3.42
CA GLN A 475 -6.56 0.14 -3.07
C GLN A 475 -7.44 -1.05 -3.44
N ALA A 476 -6.89 -2.24 -3.32
CA ALA A 476 -7.61 -3.51 -3.49
C ALA A 476 -8.21 -3.70 -4.91
N THR A 477 -7.44 -3.33 -5.96
CA THR A 477 -7.80 -3.66 -7.34
C THR A 477 -7.60 -5.14 -7.69
N GLY A 478 -7.17 -5.95 -6.71
CA GLY A 478 -6.96 -7.37 -6.85
C GLY A 478 -5.55 -7.75 -7.30
N SER A 479 -5.10 -8.93 -6.89
CA SER A 479 -3.78 -9.51 -7.21
C SER A 479 -3.86 -10.93 -7.78
N GLY A 480 -5.05 -11.33 -8.23
CA GLY A 480 -5.30 -12.68 -8.75
C GLY A 480 -4.57 -13.01 -10.06
N ASP A 481 -4.23 -12.00 -10.86
CA ASP A 481 -3.52 -12.14 -12.12
C ASP A 481 -2.82 -10.83 -12.49
N THR A 482 -1.52 -10.88 -12.78
CA THR A 482 -0.72 -9.69 -13.14
C THR A 482 -1.11 -9.11 -14.49
N HIS A 483 -1.44 -9.96 -15.48
CA HIS A 483 -1.73 -9.54 -16.85
C HIS A 483 -3.11 -8.88 -16.99
N HIS A 484 -3.99 -9.09 -16.03
CA HIS A 484 -5.37 -8.62 -16.01
C HIS A 484 -5.64 -7.55 -14.95
N ALA A 485 -4.60 -6.97 -14.34
CA ALA A 485 -4.75 -5.86 -13.39
C ALA A 485 -5.47 -4.66 -14.01
N ALA A 486 -5.83 -3.68 -13.20
CA ALA A 486 -6.45 -2.44 -13.68
C ALA A 486 -5.60 -1.82 -14.81
N ASN A 487 -6.21 -1.51 -15.94
CA ASN A 487 -5.51 -1.03 -17.13
C ASN A 487 -6.39 -0.13 -18.00
N ASN A 488 -5.82 0.37 -19.09
CA ASN A 488 -6.51 1.17 -20.11
C ASN A 488 -7.20 2.40 -19.50
N PHE A 489 -6.47 3.18 -18.72
CA PHE A 489 -7.00 4.36 -18.05
C PHE A 489 -7.38 5.44 -19.07
N THR A 490 -8.60 5.95 -18.96
CA THR A 490 -9.16 6.99 -19.82
C THR A 490 -9.97 7.97 -18.99
N ILE A 491 -9.71 9.26 -19.16
CA ILE A 491 -10.57 10.31 -18.61
C ILE A 491 -11.73 10.53 -19.57
N GLY A 492 -12.95 10.29 -19.09
CA GLY A 492 -14.18 10.49 -19.86
C GLY A 492 -14.56 11.97 -20.00
N PRO A 493 -15.50 12.29 -20.91
CA PRO A 493 -15.98 13.68 -21.10
C PRO A 493 -16.73 14.22 -19.87
N ASP A 494 -17.15 13.38 -18.96
CA ASP A 494 -17.75 13.70 -17.66
C ASP A 494 -16.71 13.99 -16.56
N GLY A 495 -15.40 13.88 -16.87
CA GLY A 495 -14.30 14.00 -15.92
C GLY A 495 -14.04 12.74 -15.10
N GLY A 496 -14.81 11.67 -15.31
CA GLY A 496 -14.62 10.39 -14.64
C GLY A 496 -13.40 9.63 -15.16
N LEU A 497 -12.69 8.94 -14.26
CA LEU A 497 -11.63 8.00 -14.64
C LEU A 497 -12.25 6.63 -14.92
N TYR A 498 -12.09 6.16 -16.14
CA TYR A 498 -12.53 4.84 -16.57
C TYR A 498 -11.33 3.91 -16.71
N TRP A 499 -11.49 2.65 -16.27
CA TRP A 499 -10.48 1.62 -16.46
C TRP A 499 -11.14 0.24 -16.62
N GLN A 500 -10.36 -0.71 -17.06
CA GLN A 500 -10.78 -2.11 -17.18
C GLN A 500 -9.94 -2.98 -16.26
N SER A 501 -10.52 -4.09 -15.83
CA SER A 501 -9.82 -5.18 -15.17
C SER A 501 -10.25 -6.48 -15.80
N GLY A 502 -9.34 -7.42 -15.95
CA GLY A 502 -9.63 -8.72 -16.54
C GLY A 502 -10.25 -9.72 -15.55
N ILE A 503 -10.26 -10.98 -15.95
CA ILE A 503 -10.79 -12.10 -15.16
C ILE A 503 -9.87 -12.46 -14.00
N PHE A 504 -10.36 -13.28 -13.07
CA PHE A 504 -9.69 -13.80 -11.86
C PHE A 504 -9.44 -12.77 -10.75
N LEU A 505 -9.79 -11.51 -10.93
CA LEU A 505 -9.56 -10.49 -9.91
C LEU A 505 -10.75 -10.39 -8.95
N GLN A 506 -10.42 -10.23 -7.66
CA GLN A 506 -11.38 -9.86 -6.62
C GLN A 506 -11.12 -8.41 -6.24
N HIS A 507 -12.12 -7.56 -6.44
CA HIS A 507 -12.05 -6.14 -6.11
C HIS A 507 -12.82 -5.88 -4.81
N ASN A 508 -12.25 -5.06 -3.95
CA ASN A 508 -12.88 -4.70 -2.68
C ASN A 508 -12.63 -3.21 -2.37
N TYR A 509 -13.33 -2.36 -3.11
CA TYR A 509 -13.13 -0.92 -3.01
C TYR A 509 -13.83 -0.31 -1.79
N GLU A 510 -13.17 0.63 -1.16
CA GLU A 510 -13.70 1.47 -0.10
C GLU A 510 -13.83 2.91 -0.60
N HIS A 511 -14.97 3.54 -0.32
CA HIS A 511 -15.29 4.89 -0.78
C HIS A 511 -16.10 5.66 0.28
N PRO A 512 -16.22 7.01 0.18
CA PRO A 512 -16.83 7.82 1.23
C PRO A 512 -18.38 7.86 1.24
N TRP A 513 -19.09 7.30 0.25
CA TRP A 513 -20.56 7.32 0.13
C TRP A 513 -21.17 5.94 -0.05
#